data_89ea9a070951af9cbb8aa337c61ec0cb
#
_entry.id   89ea9a070951af9cbb8aa337c61ec0cb
#
_cell.length_a   1.000
_cell.length_b   1.000
_cell.length_c   1.000
_cell.angle_alpha   90.00
_cell.angle_beta   90.00
_cell.angle_gamma   90.00
#
_symmetry.space_group_name_H-M   'P 1'
#
loop_
_entity.id
_entity.type
_entity.pdbx_description
1 polymer ?
#
loop_
_entity_poly.entity_id
_entity_poly.type
_entity_poly.pdbx_seq_one_letter_code
_entity_poly.pdbx_strand_id
1 'polypeptide(L)'
;MNLKVFIGACVLSGLVACSSVKQDEAGLSRPGVGLELARFRKEHFSDVRYNLFFSIPESRGEAIRGKVELSLRLDEKQPLIIDFRGEPEQVTSVTLNGGDIPYEVKDEHIVIASDWVAVGENRVAIAFTPADQSLNRRDEFLYTLLVPDRARTVFPCFDQPDMKSLFTLTLEVPSTWQAVANGAITQTDSTGVSGRNRISFKETEPLSTYLFSFVAGELTREVYSRNGRDISIYHRETDPKKIAQCPAIADEVFDALEWQEDFTGIPYPFAKYDVIILPGFQYGGMEHTGATLYTDRRMFLDEHPTLNERLSRSSLIAHETSHMWFGDYVTMKWFDDVWTKEVFANYFASRIVEPLYPDVNHRLNFIRDYIPASYSEDRTSGANPIKQDLDNLRNAGLVYGNIIYDKSPVVMEMLV
;
A
#
# COMPACT_ATOMS: atom_id res chain seq x y z
N MET A 1 37.96 -9.50 -70.93
CA MET A 1 38.84 -8.40 -70.42
C MET A 1 37.94 -7.56 -69.47
N ASN A 2 38.40 -7.42 -68.25
CA ASN A 2 37.81 -6.61 -67.14
C ASN A 2 36.55 -7.19 -66.41
N LEU A 3 36.61 -7.78 -65.27
CA LEU A 3 37.12 -7.71 -63.92
C LEU A 3 36.69 -6.39 -63.13
N LYS A 4 36.06 -6.62 -61.97
CA LYS A 4 35.72 -5.74 -60.85
C LYS A 4 34.27 -5.21 -60.93
N VAL A 5 33.44 -5.41 -59.91
CA VAL A 5 33.59 -5.08 -58.48
C VAL A 5 32.60 -5.93 -57.63
N PHE A 6 33.12 -6.68 -56.68
CA PHE A 6 32.35 -7.22 -55.53
C PHE A 6 33.06 -6.72 -54.28
N ILE A 7 32.52 -5.74 -53.59
CA ILE A 7 32.76 -5.44 -52.16
C ILE A 7 31.72 -4.38 -51.75
N GLY A 8 30.90 -4.67 -50.74
CA GLY A 8 30.13 -3.65 -50.06
C GLY A 8 28.70 -4.03 -49.61
N ALA A 9 28.54 -5.10 -48.87
CA ALA A 9 27.26 -5.36 -48.19
C ALA A 9 27.46 -6.27 -46.97
N CYS A 10 28.18 -5.81 -45.97
CA CYS A 10 28.27 -6.54 -44.67
C CYS A 10 28.63 -5.67 -43.46
N VAL A 11 28.16 -4.43 -43.35
CA VAL A 11 28.43 -3.58 -42.15
C VAL A 11 27.20 -2.85 -41.66
N LEU A 12 26.00 -3.12 -42.12
CA LEU A 12 24.80 -2.39 -41.65
C LEU A 12 23.87 -3.17 -40.69
N SER A 13 24.14 -4.44 -40.43
CA SER A 13 23.23 -5.24 -39.55
C SER A 13 23.57 -5.21 -38.06
N GLY A 14 24.74 -4.69 -37.67
CA GLY A 14 25.14 -4.64 -36.26
C GLY A 14 24.69 -3.38 -35.47
N LEU A 15 24.33 -2.31 -36.20
CA LEU A 15 23.94 -1.03 -35.54
C LEU A 15 22.43 -0.89 -35.29
N VAL A 16 21.61 -1.71 -35.98
CA VAL A 16 20.15 -1.67 -35.81
C VAL A 16 19.71 -2.42 -34.52
N ALA A 17 20.42 -3.49 -34.15
CA ALA A 17 20.10 -4.25 -32.94
C ALA A 17 20.45 -3.48 -31.67
N CYS A 18 21.54 -2.71 -31.62
CA CYS A 18 21.89 -1.87 -30.49
C CYS A 18 21.00 -0.63 -30.34
N SER A 19 20.37 -0.15 -31.41
CA SER A 19 19.46 1.00 -31.33
C SER A 19 18.06 0.59 -30.94
N SER A 20 17.60 -0.61 -31.28
CA SER A 20 16.28 -1.11 -30.85
C SER A 20 16.24 -1.45 -29.33
N VAL A 21 17.29 -2.08 -28.82
CA VAL A 21 17.37 -2.38 -27.36
C VAL A 21 17.42 -1.10 -26.53
N LYS A 22 18.19 -0.09 -26.93
CA LYS A 22 18.21 1.22 -26.26
C LYS A 22 16.90 2.01 -26.41
N GLN A 23 16.15 1.79 -27.46
CA GLN A 23 14.89 2.48 -27.72
C GLN A 23 13.75 1.84 -26.88
N ASP A 24 13.77 0.53 -26.65
CA ASP A 24 12.84 -0.18 -25.80
C ASP A 24 13.06 0.14 -24.31
N GLU A 25 14.29 0.21 -23.83
CA GLU A 25 14.61 0.65 -22.46
C GLU A 25 14.15 2.09 -22.20
N ALA A 26 14.31 3.01 -23.15
CA ALA A 26 13.87 4.39 -23.04
C ALA A 26 12.33 4.53 -23.07
N GLY A 27 11.61 3.58 -23.67
CA GLY A 27 10.14 3.55 -23.69
C GLY A 27 9.51 3.11 -22.36
N LEU A 28 10.18 2.23 -21.61
CA LEU A 28 9.70 1.70 -20.36
C LEU A 28 9.90 2.66 -19.15
N SER A 29 10.98 3.45 -19.16
CA SER A 29 11.32 4.37 -18.04
C SER A 29 10.71 5.77 -18.22
N ARG A 30 9.38 5.85 -18.36
CA ARG A 30 8.65 7.13 -18.34
C ARG A 30 8.29 7.51 -16.91
N PRO A 31 8.17 8.82 -16.56
CA PRO A 31 7.77 9.25 -15.22
C PRO A 31 6.48 8.57 -14.74
N GLY A 32 6.50 8.02 -13.53
CA GLY A 32 5.42 7.20 -12.99
C GLY A 32 5.53 5.72 -13.42
N VAL A 33 4.59 4.91 -13.01
CA VAL A 33 4.53 3.48 -13.38
C VAL A 33 3.55 3.32 -14.53
N GLY A 34 4.07 3.13 -15.73
CA GLY A 34 3.26 2.86 -16.93
C GLY A 34 2.79 1.41 -16.98
N LEU A 35 1.62 1.19 -17.60
CA LEU A 35 1.05 -0.15 -17.77
C LEU A 35 1.99 -1.11 -18.52
N GLU A 36 2.74 -0.59 -19.51
CA GLU A 36 3.73 -1.37 -20.26
C GLU A 36 4.88 -1.84 -19.37
N LEU A 37 5.42 -0.94 -18.52
CA LEU A 37 6.45 -1.28 -17.54
C LEU A 37 5.93 -2.32 -16.53
N ALA A 38 4.70 -2.16 -16.07
CA ALA A 38 4.08 -3.10 -15.14
C ALA A 38 3.93 -4.50 -15.76
N ARG A 39 3.48 -4.59 -17.00
CA ARG A 39 3.39 -5.86 -17.76
C ARG A 39 4.76 -6.49 -17.98
N PHE A 40 5.74 -5.71 -18.39
CA PHE A 40 7.12 -6.16 -18.57
C PHE A 40 7.66 -6.80 -17.28
N ARG A 41 7.52 -6.14 -16.14
CA ARG A 41 7.97 -6.67 -14.85
C ARG A 41 7.24 -7.96 -14.47
N LYS A 42 5.92 -8.00 -14.68
CA LYS A 42 5.10 -9.18 -14.36
C LYS A 42 5.45 -10.38 -15.20
N GLU A 43 5.91 -10.17 -16.43
CA GLU A 43 6.35 -11.23 -17.35
C GLU A 43 7.70 -11.81 -16.94
N HIS A 44 8.66 -10.96 -16.53
CA HIS A 44 10.05 -11.35 -16.36
C HIS A 44 10.53 -11.50 -14.91
N PHE A 45 9.80 -10.94 -13.94
CA PHE A 45 10.22 -10.90 -12.54
C PHE A 45 9.31 -11.76 -11.66
N SER A 46 9.92 -12.55 -10.79
CA SER A 46 9.23 -13.38 -9.81
C SER A 46 9.94 -13.36 -8.45
N ASP A 47 9.31 -13.95 -7.43
CA ASP A 47 9.86 -14.12 -6.07
C ASP A 47 10.38 -12.83 -5.43
N VAL A 48 9.66 -11.73 -5.64
CA VAL A 48 10.05 -10.40 -5.14
C VAL A 48 9.90 -10.32 -3.63
N ARG A 49 10.98 -9.90 -2.95
CA ARG A 49 11.03 -9.69 -1.50
C ARG A 49 11.74 -8.39 -1.19
N TYR A 50 11.23 -7.70 -0.17
CA TYR A 50 11.81 -6.47 0.37
C TYR A 50 12.25 -6.68 1.80
N ASN A 51 13.52 -6.37 2.10
CA ASN A 51 14.01 -6.21 3.47
C ASN A 51 14.29 -4.72 3.68
N LEU A 52 13.44 -4.06 4.44
CA LEU A 52 13.43 -2.62 4.65
C LEU A 52 13.99 -2.26 6.02
N PHE A 53 14.78 -1.21 6.04
CA PHE A 53 15.29 -0.60 7.25
C PHE A 53 15.07 0.91 7.20
N PHE A 54 14.55 1.49 8.28
CA PHE A 54 14.47 2.93 8.46
C PHE A 54 15.01 3.36 9.81
N SER A 55 15.90 4.36 9.82
CA SER A 55 16.33 5.05 11.03
C SER A 55 15.59 6.38 11.11
N ILE A 56 14.67 6.47 12.07
CA ILE A 56 13.73 7.59 12.24
C ILE A 56 14.22 8.43 13.43
N PRO A 57 14.78 9.62 13.22
CA PRO A 57 15.19 10.51 14.30
C PRO A 57 13.97 11.11 15.02
N GLU A 58 14.17 11.52 16.28
CA GLU A 58 13.15 12.16 17.10
C GLU A 58 12.73 13.53 16.52
N SER A 59 13.72 14.32 16.12
CA SER A 59 13.47 15.63 15.52
C SER A 59 12.94 15.50 14.10
N ARG A 60 11.80 16.12 13.81
CA ARG A 60 11.23 16.20 12.47
C ARG A 60 12.15 16.89 11.46
N GLY A 61 13.04 17.78 11.92
CA GLY A 61 13.99 18.48 11.06
C GLY A 61 15.17 17.63 10.59
N GLU A 62 15.38 16.45 11.20
CA GLU A 62 16.43 15.52 10.80
C GLU A 62 15.93 14.53 9.76
N ALA A 63 16.79 14.21 8.76
CA ALA A 63 16.43 13.30 7.69
C ALA A 63 16.32 11.85 8.18
N ILE A 64 15.27 11.15 7.74
CA ILE A 64 15.14 9.70 7.87
C ILE A 64 16.14 9.05 6.90
N ARG A 65 16.81 8.00 7.34
CA ARG A 65 17.67 7.18 6.49
C ARG A 65 17.01 5.84 6.24
N GLY A 66 16.96 5.44 4.97
CA GLY A 66 16.39 4.19 4.51
C GLY A 66 17.44 3.27 3.89
N LYS A 67 17.22 1.98 4.01
CA LYS A 67 17.88 0.94 3.21
C LYS A 67 16.84 -0.07 2.76
N VAL A 68 16.97 -0.55 1.55
CA VAL A 68 16.21 -1.68 1.04
C VAL A 68 17.16 -2.72 0.46
N GLU A 69 16.94 -3.97 0.78
CA GLU A 69 17.47 -5.12 0.04
C GLU A 69 16.28 -5.73 -0.70
N LEU A 70 16.29 -5.57 -2.02
CA LEU A 70 15.31 -6.11 -2.95
C LEU A 70 15.87 -7.40 -3.54
N SER A 71 15.24 -8.53 -3.25
CA SER A 71 15.55 -9.81 -3.87
C SER A 71 14.47 -10.18 -4.88
N LEU A 72 14.89 -10.68 -6.04
CA LEU A 72 13.98 -11.10 -7.09
C LEU A 72 14.65 -12.17 -7.97
N ARG A 73 13.81 -12.86 -8.76
CA ARG A 73 14.26 -13.84 -9.74
C ARG A 73 13.89 -13.39 -11.15
N LEU A 74 14.82 -13.47 -12.08
CA LEU A 74 14.62 -13.21 -13.50
C LEU A 74 14.69 -14.52 -14.30
N ASP A 75 13.83 -14.66 -15.31
CA ASP A 75 13.85 -15.76 -16.27
C ASP A 75 14.90 -15.55 -17.38
N GLU A 76 15.19 -14.30 -17.73
CA GLU A 76 16.22 -13.89 -18.67
C GLU A 76 16.90 -12.57 -18.25
N LYS A 77 17.97 -12.19 -18.95
CA LYS A 77 18.66 -10.92 -18.70
C LYS A 77 17.80 -9.74 -19.15
N GLN A 78 17.25 -9.02 -18.20
CA GLN A 78 16.45 -7.82 -18.41
C GLN A 78 16.99 -6.64 -17.58
N PRO A 79 16.77 -5.38 -17.99
CA PRO A 79 17.10 -4.24 -17.16
C PRO A 79 16.22 -4.23 -15.91
N LEU A 80 16.79 -3.79 -14.78
CA LEU A 80 16.00 -3.52 -13.58
C LEU A 80 15.65 -2.02 -13.57
N ILE A 81 14.37 -1.75 -13.71
CA ILE A 81 13.80 -0.41 -13.62
C ILE A 81 13.02 -0.38 -12.30
N ILE A 82 13.60 0.20 -11.26
CA ILE A 82 13.07 0.22 -9.89
C ILE A 82 12.48 1.61 -9.63
N ASP A 83 11.22 1.68 -9.23
CA ASP A 83 10.55 2.95 -9.00
C ASP A 83 11.09 3.63 -7.75
N PHE A 84 11.47 4.89 -7.88
CA PHE A 84 11.85 5.76 -6.77
C PHE A 84 11.66 7.22 -7.15
N ARG A 85 10.69 7.86 -6.55
CA ARG A 85 10.37 9.27 -6.78
C ARG A 85 11.14 10.16 -5.81
N GLY A 86 12.44 10.18 -5.97
CA GLY A 86 13.38 11.02 -5.25
C GLY A 86 14.40 11.64 -6.19
N GLU A 87 15.12 12.64 -5.71
CA GLU A 87 16.21 13.24 -6.46
C GLU A 87 17.43 12.29 -6.47
N PRO A 88 18.33 12.38 -7.47
CA PRO A 88 19.51 11.52 -7.55
C PRO A 88 20.36 11.50 -6.27
N GLU A 89 20.48 12.64 -5.58
CA GLU A 89 21.24 12.79 -4.34
C GLU A 89 20.63 12.03 -3.16
N GLN A 90 19.36 11.65 -3.25
CA GLN A 90 18.69 10.84 -2.25
C GLN A 90 19.02 9.34 -2.35
N VAL A 91 19.61 8.90 -3.48
CA VAL A 91 20.16 7.56 -3.65
C VAL A 91 21.64 7.58 -3.35
N THR A 92 22.05 7.08 -2.18
CA THR A 92 23.43 7.22 -1.71
C THR A 92 24.34 6.05 -2.12
N SER A 93 23.76 4.86 -2.37
CA SER A 93 24.49 3.71 -2.93
C SER A 93 23.54 2.71 -3.55
N VAL A 94 23.99 2.03 -4.60
CA VAL A 94 23.31 0.87 -5.20
C VAL A 94 24.35 -0.22 -5.45
N THR A 95 24.08 -1.42 -4.93
CA THR A 95 24.89 -2.60 -5.20
C THR A 95 24.02 -3.72 -5.76
N LEU A 96 24.59 -4.57 -6.62
CA LEU A 96 23.93 -5.76 -7.16
C LEU A 96 24.77 -6.99 -6.84
N ASN A 97 24.17 -7.99 -6.22
CA ASN A 97 24.82 -9.25 -5.82
C ASN A 97 26.10 -9.04 -5.01
N GLY A 98 26.16 -7.98 -4.20
CA GLY A 98 27.28 -7.61 -3.34
C GLY A 98 28.39 -6.82 -4.03
N GLY A 99 28.27 -6.49 -5.30
CA GLY A 99 29.22 -5.66 -6.06
C GLY A 99 28.66 -4.27 -6.36
N ASP A 100 29.55 -3.28 -6.41
CA ASP A 100 29.20 -1.94 -6.89
C ASP A 100 28.94 -2.00 -8.41
N ILE A 101 27.89 -1.33 -8.85
CA ILE A 101 27.48 -1.29 -10.25
C ILE A 101 27.16 0.14 -10.70
N PRO A 102 27.30 0.48 -11.98
CA PRO A 102 26.74 1.71 -12.52
C PRO A 102 25.21 1.63 -12.54
N TYR A 103 24.58 2.75 -12.22
CA TYR A 103 23.13 2.92 -12.29
C TYR A 103 22.80 4.36 -12.70
N GLU A 104 21.57 4.58 -13.12
CA GLU A 104 21.06 5.89 -13.48
C GLU A 104 19.78 6.18 -12.68
N VAL A 105 19.66 7.39 -12.13
CA VAL A 105 18.40 7.85 -11.49
C VAL A 105 17.77 8.85 -12.45
N LYS A 106 16.66 8.45 -13.06
CA LYS A 106 15.92 9.27 -14.05
C LYS A 106 14.45 8.92 -14.09
N ASP A 107 13.61 9.86 -14.46
CA ASP A 107 12.20 9.64 -14.72
C ASP A 107 11.46 8.93 -13.57
N GLU A 108 11.83 9.23 -12.32
CA GLU A 108 11.31 8.60 -11.12
C GLU A 108 11.71 7.10 -10.96
N HIS A 109 12.82 6.67 -11.59
CA HIS A 109 13.34 5.31 -11.54
C HIS A 109 14.84 5.25 -11.26
N ILE A 110 15.26 4.16 -10.62
CA ILE A 110 16.66 3.71 -10.57
C ILE A 110 16.80 2.62 -11.63
N VAL A 111 17.63 2.87 -12.64
CA VAL A 111 17.81 1.98 -13.79
C VAL A 111 19.15 1.28 -13.73
N ILE A 112 19.13 -0.04 -13.77
CA ILE A 112 20.32 -0.92 -13.84
C ILE A 112 20.25 -1.67 -15.17
N ALA A 113 21.29 -1.50 -16.00
CA ALA A 113 21.33 -2.12 -17.32
C ALA A 113 21.39 -3.66 -17.25
N SER A 114 20.80 -4.33 -18.23
CA SER A 114 20.71 -5.80 -18.34
C SER A 114 22.07 -6.50 -18.32
N ASP A 115 23.14 -5.82 -18.75
CA ASP A 115 24.52 -6.38 -18.75
C ASP A 115 25.00 -6.76 -17.34
N TRP A 116 24.52 -6.08 -16.32
CA TRP A 116 24.89 -6.31 -14.92
C TRP A 116 24.03 -7.37 -14.23
N VAL A 117 22.88 -7.68 -14.80
CA VAL A 117 21.87 -8.55 -14.18
C VAL A 117 22.15 -10.02 -14.52
N ALA A 118 21.92 -10.92 -13.57
CA ALA A 118 22.03 -12.34 -13.79
C ALA A 118 20.67 -12.98 -14.09
N VAL A 119 20.63 -14.05 -14.86
CA VAL A 119 19.48 -14.95 -14.93
C VAL A 119 19.37 -15.70 -13.61
N GLY A 120 18.19 -15.85 -13.07
CA GLY A 120 17.94 -16.41 -11.75
C GLY A 120 17.90 -15.35 -10.66
N GLU A 121 18.41 -15.66 -9.49
CA GLU A 121 18.34 -14.78 -8.33
C GLU A 121 19.23 -13.54 -8.47
N ASN A 122 18.68 -12.40 -8.12
CA ASN A 122 19.38 -11.13 -8.01
C ASN A 122 19.03 -10.45 -6.69
N ARG A 123 19.99 -9.74 -6.12
CA ARG A 123 19.84 -9.00 -4.87
C ARG A 123 20.39 -7.59 -5.06
N VAL A 124 19.51 -6.62 -5.04
CA VAL A 124 19.83 -5.18 -5.14
C VAL A 124 19.76 -4.58 -3.75
N ALA A 125 20.85 -3.99 -3.28
CA ALA A 125 20.83 -3.23 -2.03
C ALA A 125 20.98 -1.74 -2.33
N ILE A 126 20.03 -0.94 -1.82
CA ILE A 126 19.96 0.51 -2.05
C ILE A 126 19.91 1.22 -0.70
N ALA A 127 20.80 2.19 -0.50
CA ALA A 127 20.70 3.13 0.60
C ALA A 127 20.17 4.47 0.08
N PHE A 128 19.19 5.01 0.79
CA PHE A 128 18.43 6.18 0.30
C PHE A 128 17.91 7.06 1.44
N THR A 129 17.50 8.27 1.08
CA THR A 129 16.71 9.17 1.93
C THR A 129 15.30 9.26 1.37
N PRO A 130 14.26 8.84 2.11
CA PRO A 130 12.88 8.93 1.63
C PRO A 130 12.41 10.38 1.49
N ALA A 131 11.47 10.62 0.58
CA ALA A 131 10.74 11.87 0.55
C ALA A 131 9.65 11.88 1.64
N ASP A 132 9.38 13.06 2.22
CA ASP A 132 8.43 13.19 3.34
C ASP A 132 6.94 13.08 2.92
N GLN A 133 6.64 13.08 1.63
CA GLN A 133 5.27 13.22 1.10
C GLN A 133 4.28 12.17 1.62
N SER A 134 4.73 10.93 1.81
CA SER A 134 3.87 9.80 2.20
C SER A 134 4.24 9.21 3.56
N LEU A 135 5.18 9.82 4.27
CA LEU A 135 5.55 9.47 5.64
C LEU A 135 4.74 10.23 6.70
N ASN A 136 3.93 11.19 6.33
CA ASN A 136 3.01 11.93 7.21
C ASN A 136 3.58 12.23 8.61
N ARG A 137 4.77 12.82 8.64
CA ARG A 137 5.57 13.01 9.84
C ARG A 137 5.06 14.16 10.71
N ARG A 138 4.83 13.90 11.98
CA ARG A 138 4.56 14.86 13.07
C ARG A 138 5.73 14.85 14.04
N ASP A 139 5.68 15.68 15.08
CA ASP A 139 6.74 15.70 16.09
C ASP A 139 6.70 14.44 16.97
N GLU A 140 5.50 13.95 17.31
CA GLU A 140 5.32 12.83 18.24
C GLU A 140 5.03 11.49 17.55
N PHE A 141 4.76 11.48 16.25
CA PHE A 141 4.50 10.24 15.48
C PHE A 141 4.64 10.45 13.99
N LEU A 142 4.75 9.35 13.28
CA LEU A 142 4.63 9.30 11.82
C LEU A 142 3.88 8.05 11.37
N TYR A 143 3.32 8.09 10.18
CA TYR A 143 2.71 6.94 9.54
C TYR A 143 2.92 6.97 8.02
N THR A 144 3.00 5.79 7.43
CA THR A 144 2.99 5.65 5.97
C THR A 144 1.57 5.67 5.43
N LEU A 145 1.38 6.29 4.25
CA LEU A 145 0.14 6.22 3.49
C LEU A 145 0.48 6.19 2.00
N LEU A 146 0.52 4.99 1.44
CA LEU A 146 1.17 4.71 0.16
C LEU A 146 0.19 4.53 -1.00
N VAL A 147 -1.11 4.48 -0.73
CA VAL A 147 -2.16 4.40 -1.76
C VAL A 147 -2.23 5.70 -2.57
N PRO A 148 -2.41 5.67 -3.89
CA PRO A 148 -2.47 4.48 -4.74
C PRO A 148 -1.10 4.02 -5.29
N ASP A 149 -0.12 4.92 -5.49
CA ASP A 149 1.17 4.70 -6.15
C ASP A 149 2.31 5.47 -5.46
N ARG A 150 2.26 5.55 -4.13
CA ARG A 150 3.16 6.39 -3.33
C ARG A 150 4.27 5.63 -2.61
N ALA A 151 4.33 4.29 -2.70
CA ALA A 151 5.40 3.54 -2.07
C ALA A 151 6.77 3.99 -2.60
N ARG A 152 6.87 4.26 -3.89
CA ARG A 152 8.06 4.79 -4.56
C ARG A 152 8.51 6.20 -4.07
N THR A 153 7.68 6.91 -3.30
CA THR A 153 8.11 8.15 -2.63
C THR A 153 8.80 7.88 -1.30
N VAL A 154 8.66 6.67 -0.75
CA VAL A 154 9.18 6.29 0.56
C VAL A 154 10.36 5.35 0.43
N PHE A 155 10.34 4.39 -0.49
CA PHE A 155 11.43 3.45 -0.72
C PHE A 155 11.47 2.95 -2.17
N PRO A 156 12.64 2.57 -2.68
CA PRO A 156 12.77 1.93 -3.99
C PRO A 156 12.01 0.61 -4.03
N CYS A 157 11.10 0.46 -5.03
CA CYS A 157 10.24 -0.72 -5.15
C CYS A 157 9.73 -0.91 -6.59
N PHE A 158 8.93 -1.94 -6.81
CA PHE A 158 8.07 -2.08 -7.99
C PHE A 158 6.65 -1.69 -7.58
N ASP A 159 6.30 -0.43 -7.78
CA ASP A 159 5.09 0.18 -7.22
C ASP A 159 3.86 -0.09 -8.09
N GLN A 160 3.46 -1.37 -8.16
CA GLN A 160 2.30 -1.84 -8.91
C GLN A 160 1.50 -2.88 -8.12
N PRO A 161 0.17 -2.95 -8.26
CA PRO A 161 -0.68 -3.74 -7.37
C PRO A 161 -0.54 -5.25 -7.53
N ASP A 162 -0.24 -5.76 -8.72
CA ASP A 162 -0.20 -7.18 -9.04
C ASP A 162 1.15 -7.86 -8.76
N MET A 163 2.17 -7.09 -8.36
CA MET A 163 3.44 -7.63 -7.89
C MET A 163 3.47 -7.77 -6.37
N LYS A 164 2.55 -8.59 -5.83
CA LYS A 164 2.56 -8.90 -4.41
C LYS A 164 3.89 -9.48 -3.97
N SER A 165 4.42 -8.96 -2.90
CA SER A 165 5.76 -9.27 -2.40
C SER A 165 5.75 -9.50 -0.90
N LEU A 166 6.78 -10.18 -0.40
CA LEU A 166 7.00 -10.37 1.02
C LEU A 166 7.85 -9.22 1.57
N PHE A 167 7.49 -8.70 2.73
CA PHE A 167 8.19 -7.60 3.37
C PHE A 167 8.68 -7.98 4.74
N THR A 168 9.97 -7.73 5.02
CA THR A 168 10.50 -7.62 6.37
C THR A 168 10.84 -6.18 6.65
N LEU A 169 10.64 -5.74 7.89
CA LEU A 169 10.90 -4.38 8.31
C LEU A 169 11.71 -4.35 9.59
N THR A 170 12.67 -3.43 9.64
CA THR A 170 13.36 -3.04 10.87
C THR A 170 13.32 -1.53 11.01
N LEU A 171 12.87 -1.06 12.17
CA LEU A 171 12.85 0.38 12.51
C LEU A 171 13.83 0.68 13.63
N GLU A 172 14.59 1.74 13.48
CA GLU A 172 15.27 2.41 14.62
C GLU A 172 14.51 3.68 14.96
N VAL A 173 13.99 3.74 16.18
CA VAL A 173 13.14 4.82 16.68
C VAL A 173 13.59 5.33 18.04
N PRO A 174 13.14 6.51 18.50
CA PRO A 174 13.31 6.92 19.89
C PRO A 174 12.79 5.85 20.87
N SER A 175 13.48 5.65 21.98
CA SER A 175 13.15 4.57 22.94
C SER A 175 11.80 4.77 23.65
N THR A 176 11.26 5.97 23.61
CA THR A 176 9.91 6.32 24.12
C THR A 176 8.79 5.99 23.14
N TRP A 177 9.13 5.69 21.87
CA TRP A 177 8.16 5.40 20.83
C TRP A 177 7.82 3.93 20.75
N GLN A 178 6.56 3.66 20.48
CA GLN A 178 6.11 2.35 20.02
C GLN A 178 6.08 2.33 18.49
N ALA A 179 6.12 1.14 17.91
CA ALA A 179 5.95 0.96 16.48
C ALA A 179 5.01 -0.22 16.20
N VAL A 180 4.26 -0.09 15.14
CA VAL A 180 3.36 -1.11 14.60
C VAL A 180 3.50 -1.14 13.08
N ALA A 181 3.49 -2.32 12.49
CA ALA A 181 3.59 -2.52 11.05
C ALA A 181 2.71 -3.69 10.61
N ASN A 182 2.69 -4.04 9.31
CA ASN A 182 1.95 -5.19 8.80
C ASN A 182 2.31 -6.49 9.55
N GLY A 183 3.61 -6.77 9.72
CA GLY A 183 4.10 -7.92 10.48
C GLY A 183 4.07 -7.71 12.00
N ALA A 184 4.02 -8.78 12.77
CA ALA A 184 4.16 -8.74 14.23
C ALA A 184 5.59 -8.40 14.65
N ILE A 185 5.76 -7.72 15.79
CA ILE A 185 7.09 -7.49 16.38
C ILE A 185 7.70 -8.84 16.77
N THR A 186 8.94 -9.09 16.33
CA THR A 186 9.71 -10.28 16.68
C THR A 186 10.78 -9.99 17.74
N GLN A 187 11.33 -8.76 17.71
CA GLN A 187 12.42 -8.38 18.59
C GLN A 187 12.44 -6.86 18.81
N THR A 188 12.80 -6.47 20.02
CA THR A 188 13.09 -5.08 20.37
C THR A 188 14.40 -5.01 21.14
N ASP A 189 15.41 -4.37 20.58
CA ASP A 189 16.74 -4.24 21.16
C ASP A 189 17.12 -2.77 21.34
N SER A 190 18.03 -2.52 22.28
CA SER A 190 18.75 -1.24 22.32
C SER A 190 19.74 -1.18 21.15
N THR A 191 19.81 -0.04 20.46
CA THR A 191 20.77 0.15 19.34
C THR A 191 22.23 0.34 19.80
N GLY A 192 22.48 0.43 21.12
CA GLY A 192 23.76 0.89 21.67
C GLY A 192 23.94 2.43 21.63
N VAL A 193 23.08 3.13 20.92
CA VAL A 193 22.94 4.59 20.97
C VAL A 193 21.92 4.95 22.04
N SER A 194 22.31 5.78 23.02
CA SER A 194 21.41 6.17 24.11
C SER A 194 20.11 6.77 23.57
N GLY A 195 18.98 6.32 24.14
CA GLY A 195 17.65 6.82 23.80
C GLY A 195 17.05 6.24 22.50
N ARG A 196 17.61 5.16 21.93
CA ARG A 196 17.07 4.55 20.69
C ARG A 196 16.89 3.04 20.80
N ASN A 197 15.81 2.55 20.27
CA ASN A 197 15.50 1.13 20.11
C ASN A 197 15.49 0.72 18.63
N ARG A 198 15.85 -0.55 18.38
CA ARG A 198 15.68 -1.24 17.11
C ARG A 198 14.55 -2.25 17.25
N ILE A 199 13.53 -2.11 16.42
CA ILE A 199 12.33 -2.96 16.42
C ILE A 199 12.30 -3.72 15.11
N SER A 200 12.31 -5.06 15.18
CA SER A 200 12.23 -5.95 14.02
C SER A 200 10.86 -6.59 13.93
N PHE A 201 10.35 -6.70 12.71
CA PHE A 201 9.04 -7.26 12.42
C PHE A 201 9.16 -8.55 11.64
N LYS A 202 8.19 -9.44 11.83
CA LYS A 202 8.05 -10.69 11.10
C LYS A 202 7.78 -10.39 9.61
N GLU A 203 8.26 -11.27 8.73
CA GLU A 203 7.92 -11.23 7.31
C GLU A 203 6.40 -11.32 7.14
N THR A 204 5.86 -10.50 6.23
CA THR A 204 4.44 -10.44 5.92
C THR A 204 3.99 -11.60 5.04
N GLU A 205 2.69 -11.84 4.95
CA GLU A 205 2.08 -12.50 3.82
C GLU A 205 2.30 -11.66 2.54
N PRO A 206 2.14 -12.23 1.33
CA PRO A 206 2.29 -11.46 0.09
C PRO A 206 1.29 -10.30 0.00
N LEU A 207 1.79 -9.08 -0.12
CA LEU A 207 0.98 -7.87 -0.24
C LEU A 207 1.50 -6.91 -1.32
N SER A 208 0.60 -6.08 -1.84
CA SER A 208 0.95 -5.00 -2.76
C SER A 208 1.68 -3.87 -2.04
N THR A 209 2.53 -3.13 -2.74
CA THR A 209 3.32 -2.04 -2.17
C THR A 209 2.47 -0.96 -1.49
N TYR A 210 1.28 -0.64 -2.03
CA TYR A 210 0.40 0.36 -1.46
C TYR A 210 -0.19 -0.02 -0.09
N LEU A 211 -0.17 -1.33 0.25
CA LEU A 211 -0.61 -1.88 1.54
C LEU A 211 0.52 -1.98 2.57
N PHE A 212 1.77 -1.79 2.15
CA PHE A 212 2.88 -1.75 3.10
C PHE A 212 2.72 -0.57 4.06
N SER A 213 2.76 -0.87 5.36
CA SER A 213 2.49 0.15 6.38
C SER A 213 3.36 -0.03 7.61
N PHE A 214 3.74 1.10 8.17
CA PHE A 214 4.18 1.21 9.54
C PHE A 214 3.77 2.55 10.16
N VAL A 215 3.58 2.52 11.46
CA VAL A 215 3.35 3.69 12.31
C VAL A 215 4.37 3.63 13.45
N ALA A 216 4.97 4.74 13.78
CA ALA A 216 5.86 4.85 14.93
C ALA A 216 5.61 6.16 15.67
N GLY A 217 5.62 6.14 17.00
CA GLY A 217 5.37 7.33 17.80
C GLY A 217 5.05 7.05 19.26
N GLU A 218 4.68 8.11 19.96
CA GLU A 218 4.14 8.05 21.32
C GLU A 218 2.71 7.52 21.27
N LEU A 219 2.54 6.21 21.27
CA LEU A 219 1.26 5.53 21.19
C LEU A 219 0.95 4.81 22.49
N THR A 220 -0.34 4.78 22.86
CA THR A 220 -0.88 3.86 23.87
C THR A 220 -1.39 2.62 23.18
N ARG A 221 -1.13 1.44 23.73
CA ARG A 221 -1.60 0.16 23.22
C ARG A 221 -2.51 -0.52 24.22
N GLU A 222 -3.68 -0.95 23.75
CA GLU A 222 -4.60 -1.79 24.49
C GLU A 222 -4.83 -3.09 23.72
N VAL A 223 -5.03 -4.22 24.42
CA VAL A 223 -5.21 -5.54 23.80
C VAL A 223 -6.55 -6.10 24.24
N TYR A 224 -7.30 -6.58 23.25
CA TYR A 224 -8.60 -7.23 23.43
C TYR A 224 -8.57 -8.61 22.81
N SER A 225 -9.21 -9.58 23.47
CA SER A 225 -9.20 -10.98 23.06
C SER A 225 -10.61 -11.52 22.92
N ARG A 226 -10.92 -12.21 21.83
CA ARG A 226 -12.17 -12.94 21.60
C ARG A 226 -11.88 -14.23 20.84
N ASN A 227 -12.38 -15.35 21.32
CA ASN A 227 -12.28 -16.67 20.65
C ASN A 227 -10.85 -17.07 20.27
N GLY A 228 -9.85 -16.68 21.08
CA GLY A 228 -8.44 -17.00 20.85
C GLY A 228 -7.74 -16.08 19.83
N ARG A 229 -8.41 -15.04 19.37
CA ARG A 229 -7.86 -13.98 18.53
C ARG A 229 -7.62 -12.72 19.37
N ASP A 230 -6.42 -12.15 19.28
CA ASP A 230 -6.06 -10.88 19.88
C ASP A 230 -6.10 -9.76 18.85
N ILE A 231 -6.64 -8.60 19.25
CA ILE A 231 -6.61 -7.34 18.51
C ILE A 231 -5.96 -6.28 19.40
N SER A 232 -4.94 -5.59 18.87
CA SER A 232 -4.37 -4.44 19.56
C SER A 232 -4.93 -3.16 18.98
N ILE A 233 -5.36 -2.24 19.86
CA ILE A 233 -5.74 -0.88 19.50
C ILE A 233 -4.62 0.06 19.93
N TYR A 234 -4.04 0.77 18.97
CA TYR A 234 -3.06 1.81 19.20
C TYR A 234 -3.69 3.18 18.99
N HIS A 235 -3.47 4.10 19.92
CA HIS A 235 -4.05 5.45 19.83
C HIS A 235 -3.18 6.50 20.55
N ARG A 236 -3.54 7.76 20.33
CA ARG A 236 -2.98 8.92 21.04
C ARG A 236 -4.06 9.69 21.85
N GLU A 237 -5.24 9.11 22.02
CA GLU A 237 -6.31 9.74 22.77
C GLU A 237 -5.95 9.80 24.27
N THR A 238 -6.29 10.91 24.90
CA THR A 238 -6.03 11.17 26.34
C THR A 238 -7.31 11.39 27.15
N ASP A 239 -8.46 11.58 26.50
CA ASP A 239 -9.75 11.68 27.18
C ASP A 239 -10.21 10.29 27.65
N PRO A 240 -10.33 10.05 28.98
CA PRO A 240 -10.75 8.76 29.50
C PRO A 240 -12.13 8.29 28.99
N LYS A 241 -13.04 9.22 28.66
CA LYS A 241 -14.38 8.88 28.14
C LYS A 241 -14.28 8.31 26.71
N LYS A 242 -13.36 8.82 25.91
CA LYS A 242 -13.09 8.33 24.56
C LYS A 242 -12.33 7.01 24.60
N ILE A 243 -11.30 6.91 25.45
CA ILE A 243 -10.54 5.67 25.65
C ILE A 243 -11.47 4.54 26.11
N ALA A 244 -12.45 4.83 26.96
CA ALA A 244 -13.46 3.84 27.40
C ALA A 244 -14.29 3.23 26.24
N GLN A 245 -14.19 3.75 25.02
CA GLN A 245 -14.84 3.17 23.84
C GLN A 245 -13.99 2.09 23.14
N CYS A 246 -12.71 1.94 23.47
CA CYS A 246 -11.84 0.94 22.83
C CYS A 246 -12.38 -0.50 22.89
N PRO A 247 -12.99 -0.98 24.02
CA PRO A 247 -13.64 -2.29 24.02
C PRO A 247 -14.72 -2.44 22.96
N ALA A 248 -15.60 -1.42 22.83
CA ALA A 248 -16.67 -1.45 21.82
C ALA A 248 -16.13 -1.40 20.39
N ILE A 249 -15.04 -0.67 20.15
CA ILE A 249 -14.35 -0.65 18.85
C ILE A 249 -13.79 -2.05 18.54
N ALA A 250 -13.15 -2.70 19.53
CA ALA A 250 -12.65 -4.06 19.37
C ALA A 250 -13.77 -5.05 19.06
N ASP A 251 -14.92 -4.92 19.77
CA ASP A 251 -16.09 -5.76 19.53
C ASP A 251 -16.62 -5.61 18.11
N GLU A 252 -16.75 -4.39 17.61
CA GLU A 252 -17.17 -4.14 16.22
C GLU A 252 -16.21 -4.75 15.18
N VAL A 253 -14.90 -4.75 15.47
CA VAL A 253 -13.89 -5.41 14.60
C VAL A 253 -14.05 -6.93 14.66
N PHE A 254 -14.21 -7.52 15.84
CA PHE A 254 -14.45 -8.97 15.97
C PHE A 254 -15.71 -9.40 15.24
N ASP A 255 -16.81 -8.65 15.41
CA ASP A 255 -18.08 -8.94 14.73
C ASP A 255 -17.93 -8.92 13.21
N ALA A 256 -17.20 -7.93 12.67
CA ALA A 256 -16.95 -7.81 11.25
C ALA A 256 -16.08 -8.96 10.71
N LEU A 257 -15.03 -9.35 11.45
CA LEU A 257 -14.16 -10.48 11.09
C LEU A 257 -14.93 -11.79 11.10
N GLU A 258 -15.65 -12.08 12.19
CA GLU A 258 -16.43 -13.32 12.36
C GLU A 258 -17.51 -13.42 11.27
N TRP A 259 -18.24 -12.34 11.01
CA TRP A 259 -19.24 -12.31 9.93
C TRP A 259 -18.63 -12.61 8.56
N GLN A 260 -17.48 -12.00 8.25
CA GLN A 260 -16.83 -12.15 6.96
C GLN A 260 -16.24 -13.56 6.78
N GLU A 261 -15.68 -14.14 7.84
CA GLU A 261 -15.20 -15.53 7.85
C GLU A 261 -16.33 -16.52 7.61
N ASP A 262 -17.47 -16.33 8.31
CA ASP A 262 -18.66 -17.18 8.16
C ASP A 262 -19.25 -17.07 6.77
N PHE A 263 -19.36 -15.86 6.22
CA PHE A 263 -19.93 -15.62 4.90
C PHE A 263 -19.08 -16.20 3.78
N THR A 264 -17.76 -15.98 3.83
CA THR A 264 -16.84 -16.41 2.77
C THR A 264 -16.42 -17.87 2.89
N GLY A 265 -16.50 -18.44 4.09
CA GLY A 265 -15.89 -19.73 4.42
C GLY A 265 -14.36 -19.69 4.41
N ILE A 266 -13.75 -18.51 4.36
CA ILE A 266 -12.29 -18.28 4.33
C ILE A 266 -11.89 -17.60 5.62
N PRO A 267 -11.07 -18.24 6.48
CA PRO A 267 -10.52 -17.60 7.68
C PRO A 267 -9.75 -16.31 7.33
N TYR A 268 -9.68 -15.38 8.27
CA TYR A 268 -8.88 -14.16 8.12
C TYR A 268 -7.47 -14.50 7.60
N PRO A 269 -7.06 -13.97 6.42
CA PRO A 269 -5.92 -14.52 5.69
C PRO A 269 -4.54 -13.98 6.14
N PHE A 270 -4.49 -13.12 7.16
CA PHE A 270 -3.26 -12.50 7.64
C PHE A 270 -2.96 -12.84 9.10
N ALA A 271 -1.70 -12.67 9.53
CA ALA A 271 -1.24 -13.16 10.83
C ALA A 271 -1.82 -12.39 12.04
N LYS A 272 -2.17 -11.12 11.87
CA LYS A 272 -2.72 -10.27 12.94
C LYS A 272 -3.65 -9.19 12.38
N TYR A 273 -4.50 -8.65 13.24
CA TYR A 273 -5.32 -7.47 12.97
C TYR A 273 -5.10 -6.45 14.07
N ASP A 274 -4.34 -5.40 13.79
CA ASP A 274 -4.19 -4.27 14.72
C ASP A 274 -4.92 -3.04 14.17
N VAL A 275 -5.52 -2.28 15.07
CA VAL A 275 -6.23 -1.04 14.82
C VAL A 275 -5.37 0.12 15.28
N ILE A 276 -5.13 1.09 14.41
CA ILE A 276 -4.37 2.28 14.75
C ILE A 276 -5.23 3.52 14.53
N ILE A 277 -5.53 4.24 15.61
CA ILE A 277 -6.39 5.42 15.59
C ILE A 277 -5.52 6.66 15.75
N LEU A 278 -5.43 7.46 14.68
CA LEU A 278 -4.52 8.60 14.62
C LEU A 278 -5.26 9.94 14.52
N PRO A 279 -4.81 10.96 15.28
CA PRO A 279 -5.35 12.30 15.17
C PRO A 279 -4.99 12.91 13.81
N GLY A 280 -6.02 13.42 13.12
CA GLY A 280 -5.85 14.08 11.83
C GLY A 280 -5.41 13.16 10.70
N PHE A 281 -5.67 11.86 10.79
CA PHE A 281 -5.56 10.94 9.65
C PHE A 281 -6.48 11.43 8.53
N GLN A 282 -5.96 11.50 7.30
CA GLN A 282 -6.61 12.22 6.20
C GLN A 282 -7.79 11.48 5.55
N TYR A 283 -7.90 10.16 5.78
CA TYR A 283 -9.04 9.34 5.33
C TYR A 283 -9.90 8.90 6.52
N GLY A 284 -11.03 8.26 6.24
CA GLY A 284 -11.83 7.61 7.27
C GLY A 284 -11.09 6.42 7.87
N GLY A 285 -10.66 5.53 6.99
CA GLY A 285 -9.83 4.37 7.26
C GLY A 285 -8.84 4.10 6.14
N MET A 286 -8.01 3.09 6.33
CA MET A 286 -7.12 2.51 5.33
C MET A 286 -6.80 1.06 5.69
N GLU A 287 -7.06 0.19 4.75
CA GLU A 287 -7.08 -1.28 4.89
C GLU A 287 -5.70 -1.95 5.02
N HIS A 288 -4.69 -1.30 5.54
CA HIS A 288 -3.38 -1.93 5.68
C HIS A 288 -3.46 -3.25 6.47
N THR A 289 -3.05 -4.35 5.85
CA THR A 289 -3.07 -5.67 6.48
C THR A 289 -2.29 -5.70 7.79
N GLY A 290 -2.91 -6.17 8.87
CA GLY A 290 -2.27 -6.22 10.17
C GLY A 290 -2.01 -4.86 10.86
N ALA A 291 -2.31 -3.74 10.20
CA ALA A 291 -2.06 -2.39 10.71
C ALA A 291 -3.08 -1.38 10.14
N THR A 292 -4.37 -1.68 10.31
CA THR A 292 -5.47 -0.89 9.76
C THR A 292 -5.56 0.48 10.42
N LEU A 293 -5.48 1.54 9.62
CA LEU A 293 -5.48 2.92 10.10
C LEU A 293 -6.90 3.51 10.10
N TYR A 294 -7.19 4.33 11.12
CA TYR A 294 -8.46 5.06 11.25
C TYR A 294 -8.22 6.48 11.72
N THR A 295 -9.10 7.40 11.32
CA THR A 295 -9.14 8.74 11.90
C THR A 295 -9.84 8.73 13.27
N ASP A 296 -9.26 9.43 14.24
CA ASP A 296 -9.78 9.59 15.58
C ASP A 296 -11.25 10.09 15.61
N ARG A 297 -11.58 11.03 14.72
CA ARG A 297 -12.91 11.67 14.66
C ARG A 297 -14.04 10.69 14.29
N ARG A 298 -13.73 9.60 13.62
CA ARG A 298 -14.71 8.59 13.22
C ARG A 298 -14.80 7.46 14.24
N MET A 299 -13.72 7.21 14.99
CA MET A 299 -13.61 6.11 15.94
C MET A 299 -14.01 6.49 17.35
N PHE A 300 -13.58 7.66 17.84
CA PHE A 300 -13.94 8.15 19.16
C PHE A 300 -15.11 9.12 19.07
N LEU A 301 -16.30 8.60 19.35
CA LEU A 301 -17.55 9.36 19.29
C LEU A 301 -17.73 10.23 20.54
N ASP A 302 -18.59 11.23 20.44
CA ASP A 302 -18.98 12.05 21.60
C ASP A 302 -19.76 11.24 22.64
N GLU A 303 -19.95 11.79 23.84
CA GLU A 303 -20.61 11.10 24.99
C GLU A 303 -22.05 10.62 24.67
N HIS A 304 -22.74 11.33 23.80
CA HIS A 304 -24.11 11.02 23.38
C HIS A 304 -24.20 10.93 21.85
N PRO A 305 -23.57 9.92 21.22
CA PRO A 305 -23.56 9.82 19.76
C PRO A 305 -24.96 9.51 19.22
N THR A 306 -25.28 10.15 18.13
CA THR A 306 -26.47 9.83 17.36
C THR A 306 -26.40 8.41 16.78
N LEU A 307 -27.54 7.86 16.37
CA LEU A 307 -27.59 6.58 15.68
C LEU A 307 -26.74 6.60 14.40
N ASN A 308 -26.77 7.72 13.65
CA ASN A 308 -26.00 7.87 12.42
C ASN A 308 -24.47 7.83 12.68
N GLU A 309 -23.99 8.44 13.75
CA GLU A 309 -22.56 8.39 14.11
C GLU A 309 -22.13 6.97 14.48
N ARG A 310 -22.94 6.23 15.24
CA ARG A 310 -22.67 4.82 15.55
C ARG A 310 -22.66 3.95 14.28
N LEU A 311 -23.69 4.06 13.45
CA LEU A 311 -23.75 3.37 12.17
C LEU A 311 -22.55 3.69 11.28
N SER A 312 -22.15 4.97 11.25
CA SER A 312 -21.00 5.43 10.46
C SER A 312 -19.69 4.83 10.95
N ARG A 313 -19.48 4.66 12.26
CA ARG A 313 -18.30 3.98 12.81
C ARG A 313 -18.31 2.50 12.47
N SER A 314 -19.41 1.80 12.74
CA SER A 314 -19.51 0.36 12.43
C SER A 314 -19.39 0.09 10.95
N SER A 315 -19.96 0.94 10.07
CA SER A 315 -19.82 0.81 8.62
C SER A 315 -18.39 1.04 8.15
N LEU A 316 -17.67 1.98 8.75
CA LEU A 316 -16.26 2.21 8.44
C LEU A 316 -15.41 1.00 8.84
N ILE A 317 -15.57 0.48 10.06
CA ILE A 317 -14.86 -0.72 10.53
C ILE A 317 -15.16 -1.90 9.62
N ALA A 318 -16.42 -2.13 9.28
CA ALA A 318 -16.84 -3.22 8.40
C ALA A 318 -16.27 -3.07 6.98
N HIS A 319 -16.17 -1.84 6.46
CA HIS A 319 -15.56 -1.54 5.16
C HIS A 319 -14.07 -1.93 5.13
N GLU A 320 -13.29 -1.42 6.07
CA GLU A 320 -11.85 -1.72 6.15
C GLU A 320 -11.60 -3.22 6.44
N THR A 321 -12.46 -3.86 7.22
CA THR A 321 -12.36 -5.30 7.47
C THR A 321 -12.67 -6.11 6.22
N SER A 322 -13.66 -5.71 5.41
CA SER A 322 -14.00 -6.40 4.17
C SER A 322 -12.89 -6.35 3.13
N HIS A 323 -12.11 -5.28 3.11
CA HIS A 323 -10.93 -5.17 2.26
C HIS A 323 -9.91 -6.27 2.48
N MET A 324 -9.81 -6.86 3.68
CA MET A 324 -8.89 -7.95 3.96
C MET A 324 -9.07 -9.14 3.01
N TRP A 325 -10.31 -9.41 2.57
CA TRP A 325 -10.62 -10.41 1.53
C TRP A 325 -10.64 -9.79 0.13
N PHE A 326 -11.25 -8.60 -0.01
CA PHE A 326 -11.53 -7.94 -1.29
C PHE A 326 -10.71 -6.66 -1.46
N GLY A 327 -9.51 -6.80 -1.94
CA GLY A 327 -8.50 -5.75 -2.09
C GLY A 327 -7.13 -6.26 -1.69
N ASP A 328 -7.04 -6.93 -0.53
CA ASP A 328 -5.79 -7.38 0.06
C ASP A 328 -5.51 -8.86 -0.26
N TYR A 329 -6.37 -9.78 0.12
CA TYR A 329 -6.19 -11.20 -0.23
C TYR A 329 -6.42 -11.45 -1.72
N VAL A 330 -7.52 -10.96 -2.27
CA VAL A 330 -7.77 -10.90 -3.72
C VAL A 330 -7.59 -9.46 -4.19
N THR A 331 -6.58 -9.20 -5.03
CA THR A 331 -6.20 -7.86 -5.46
C THR A 331 -6.41 -7.68 -6.96
N MET A 332 -6.81 -6.46 -7.38
CA MET A 332 -6.88 -6.09 -8.79
C MET A 332 -5.49 -6.19 -9.47
N LYS A 333 -5.47 -6.50 -10.76
CA LYS A 333 -4.23 -6.53 -11.55
C LYS A 333 -3.69 -5.14 -11.82
N TRP A 334 -4.60 -4.17 -11.97
CA TRP A 334 -4.27 -2.79 -12.25
C TRP A 334 -5.31 -1.85 -11.64
N PHE A 335 -4.96 -0.58 -11.40
CA PHE A 335 -5.85 0.37 -10.72
C PHE A 335 -7.06 0.84 -11.56
N ASP A 336 -7.16 0.47 -12.84
CA ASP A 336 -8.39 0.65 -13.63
C ASP A 336 -9.55 -0.23 -13.11
N ASP A 337 -9.22 -1.30 -12.38
CA ASP A 337 -10.16 -2.20 -11.70
C ASP A 337 -10.25 -1.94 -10.17
N VAL A 338 -9.74 -0.82 -9.66
CA VAL A 338 -9.80 -0.47 -8.22
C VAL A 338 -11.23 -0.42 -7.68
N TRP A 339 -12.20 -0.11 -8.56
CA TRP A 339 -13.61 -0.11 -8.21
C TRP A 339 -14.08 -1.44 -7.64
N THR A 340 -13.47 -2.57 -8.03
CA THR A 340 -13.86 -3.89 -7.55
C THR A 340 -13.63 -4.05 -6.05
N LYS A 341 -12.50 -3.57 -5.51
CA LYS A 341 -12.25 -3.65 -4.07
C LYS A 341 -13.21 -2.74 -3.29
N GLU A 342 -13.46 -1.53 -3.78
CA GLU A 342 -14.32 -0.55 -3.11
C GLU A 342 -15.79 -0.97 -3.13
N VAL A 343 -16.28 -1.54 -4.25
CA VAL A 343 -17.67 -2.00 -4.33
C VAL A 343 -17.93 -3.16 -3.39
N PHE A 344 -17.01 -4.12 -3.31
CA PHE A 344 -17.18 -5.25 -2.39
C PHE A 344 -17.07 -4.80 -0.94
N ALA A 345 -16.11 -3.91 -0.60
CA ALA A 345 -15.99 -3.38 0.75
C ALA A 345 -17.27 -2.64 1.20
N ASN A 346 -17.81 -1.75 0.37
CA ASN A 346 -19.07 -1.05 0.66
C ASN A 346 -20.27 -1.99 0.74
N TYR A 347 -20.38 -2.94 -0.18
CA TYR A 347 -21.47 -3.91 -0.20
C TYR A 347 -21.46 -4.78 1.06
N PHE A 348 -20.31 -5.37 1.42
CA PHE A 348 -20.21 -6.21 2.61
C PHE A 348 -20.32 -5.41 3.90
N ALA A 349 -19.80 -4.18 3.95
CA ALA A 349 -20.01 -3.31 5.10
C ALA A 349 -21.50 -3.12 5.42
N SER A 350 -22.34 -2.92 4.41
CA SER A 350 -23.78 -2.81 4.62
C SER A 350 -24.40 -4.11 5.17
N ARG A 351 -23.91 -5.28 4.75
CA ARG A 351 -24.39 -6.60 5.20
C ARG A 351 -23.91 -6.95 6.62
N ILE A 352 -22.67 -6.58 6.96
CA ILE A 352 -22.10 -6.77 8.29
C ILE A 352 -22.85 -5.92 9.33
N VAL A 353 -23.19 -4.68 8.97
CA VAL A 353 -23.84 -3.75 9.90
C VAL A 353 -25.33 -4.06 10.12
N GLU A 354 -25.99 -4.69 9.15
CA GLU A 354 -27.43 -5.01 9.21
C GLU A 354 -27.83 -5.77 10.50
N PRO A 355 -27.21 -6.89 10.88
CA PRO A 355 -27.54 -7.61 12.11
C PRO A 355 -27.19 -6.85 13.40
N LEU A 356 -26.25 -5.91 13.37
CA LEU A 356 -25.85 -5.10 14.54
C LEU A 356 -26.90 -4.03 14.88
N TYR A 357 -27.73 -3.62 13.91
CA TYR A 357 -28.72 -2.56 14.05
C TYR A 357 -30.07 -2.98 13.47
N PRO A 358 -30.75 -4.01 14.03
CA PRO A 358 -31.96 -4.61 13.46
C PRO A 358 -33.17 -3.65 13.37
N ASP A 359 -33.18 -2.58 14.18
CA ASP A 359 -34.25 -1.57 14.18
C ASP A 359 -34.07 -0.51 13.08
N VAL A 360 -32.98 -0.55 12.31
CA VAL A 360 -32.68 0.40 11.22
C VAL A 360 -33.23 -0.12 9.91
N ASN A 361 -33.88 0.74 9.13
CA ASN A 361 -34.23 0.43 7.77
C ASN A 361 -33.00 0.55 6.85
N HIS A 362 -32.19 -0.52 6.79
CA HIS A 362 -30.92 -0.55 6.04
C HIS A 362 -31.13 -0.29 4.53
N ARG A 363 -32.25 -0.72 3.97
CA ARG A 363 -32.58 -0.44 2.56
C ARG A 363 -32.75 1.06 2.32
N LEU A 364 -33.47 1.75 3.20
CA LEU A 364 -33.65 3.19 3.11
C LEU A 364 -32.32 3.92 3.34
N ASN A 365 -31.51 3.42 4.26
CA ASN A 365 -30.17 3.96 4.55
C ASN A 365 -29.28 3.88 3.31
N PHE A 366 -29.24 2.71 2.66
CA PHE A 366 -28.49 2.49 1.41
C PHE A 366 -28.95 3.47 0.30
N ILE A 367 -30.26 3.60 0.11
CA ILE A 367 -30.82 4.55 -0.87
C ILE A 367 -30.39 5.99 -0.58
N ARG A 368 -30.46 6.41 0.69
CA ARG A 368 -30.08 7.76 1.11
C ARG A 368 -28.59 8.03 0.90
N ASP A 369 -27.74 7.08 1.21
CA ASP A 369 -26.30 7.27 1.25
C ASP A 369 -25.67 7.18 -0.14
N TYR A 370 -26.12 6.28 -1.01
CA TYR A 370 -25.48 6.02 -2.30
C TYR A 370 -26.18 6.66 -3.52
N ILE A 371 -27.51 6.64 -3.58
CA ILE A 371 -28.22 7.04 -4.81
C ILE A 371 -28.07 8.52 -5.13
N PRO A 372 -28.22 9.49 -4.20
CA PRO A 372 -28.08 10.91 -4.53
C PRO A 372 -26.69 11.27 -5.04
N ALA A 373 -25.63 10.74 -4.43
CA ALA A 373 -24.26 10.95 -4.84
C ALA A 373 -23.97 10.36 -6.22
N SER A 374 -24.42 9.12 -6.47
CA SER A 374 -24.32 8.47 -7.78
C SER A 374 -24.97 9.28 -8.89
N TYR A 375 -26.21 9.74 -8.68
CA TYR A 375 -26.93 10.56 -9.66
C TYR A 375 -26.33 11.95 -9.82
N SER A 376 -25.70 12.52 -8.80
CA SER A 376 -25.07 13.83 -8.89
C SER A 376 -23.97 13.83 -9.93
N GLU A 377 -23.21 12.74 -10.04
CA GLU A 377 -22.14 12.56 -11.01
C GLU A 377 -22.68 12.17 -12.39
N ASP A 378 -23.52 11.17 -12.46
CA ASP A 378 -24.02 10.60 -13.73
C ASP A 378 -24.86 11.57 -14.57
N ARG A 379 -25.36 12.65 -13.99
CA ARG A 379 -26.14 13.69 -14.71
C ARG A 379 -25.28 14.82 -15.26
N THR A 380 -23.97 14.78 -15.06
CA THR A 380 -23.03 15.81 -15.51
C THR A 380 -22.22 15.36 -16.72
N SER A 381 -21.47 16.31 -17.30
CA SER A 381 -20.46 15.99 -18.33
C SER A 381 -19.27 15.21 -17.79
N GLY A 382 -19.17 15.04 -16.46
CA GLY A 382 -18.20 14.21 -15.77
C GLY A 382 -18.63 12.76 -15.62
N ALA A 383 -19.79 12.36 -16.16
CA ALA A 383 -20.23 10.95 -16.14
C ALA A 383 -19.21 10.07 -16.86
N ASN A 384 -18.76 9.02 -16.15
CA ASN A 384 -17.80 8.05 -16.66
C ASN A 384 -18.27 6.62 -16.37
N PRO A 385 -17.79 5.62 -17.13
CA PRO A 385 -17.94 4.22 -16.75
C PRO A 385 -17.32 3.97 -15.37
N ILE A 386 -17.78 2.93 -14.68
CA ILE A 386 -17.18 2.51 -13.39
C ILE A 386 -15.71 2.13 -13.58
N LYS A 387 -15.45 1.29 -14.60
CA LYS A 387 -14.07 1.02 -15.05
C LYS A 387 -13.59 2.16 -15.94
N GLN A 388 -12.48 2.78 -15.56
CA GLN A 388 -11.87 3.88 -16.28
C GLN A 388 -10.47 3.49 -16.73
N ASP A 389 -10.14 3.72 -18.01
CA ASP A 389 -8.81 3.41 -18.54
C ASP A 389 -7.71 4.17 -17.81
N LEU A 390 -6.62 3.48 -17.49
CA LEU A 390 -5.48 4.02 -16.76
C LEU A 390 -4.17 3.53 -17.35
N ASP A 391 -3.45 4.41 -18.05
CA ASP A 391 -2.18 4.07 -18.70
C ASP A 391 -0.98 4.20 -17.76
N ASN A 392 -1.11 4.96 -16.67
CA ASN A 392 -0.01 5.25 -15.74
C ASN A 392 -0.56 5.47 -14.32
N LEU A 393 0.04 4.81 -13.33
CA LEU A 393 -0.40 4.87 -11.93
C LEU A 393 -0.27 6.27 -11.31
N ARG A 394 0.55 7.16 -11.86
CA ARG A 394 0.59 8.57 -11.42
C ARG A 394 -0.77 9.27 -11.47
N ASN A 395 -1.68 8.75 -12.29
CA ASN A 395 -3.05 9.24 -12.45
C ASN A 395 -4.07 8.42 -11.66
N ALA A 396 -3.65 7.37 -10.95
CA ALA A 396 -4.56 6.48 -10.23
C ALA A 396 -5.40 7.20 -9.16
N GLY A 397 -4.89 8.27 -8.56
CA GLY A 397 -5.67 9.11 -7.64
C GLY A 397 -6.89 9.79 -8.27
N LEU A 398 -6.93 9.94 -9.60
CA LEU A 398 -8.03 10.59 -10.33
C LEU A 398 -9.23 9.66 -10.56
N VAL A 399 -9.05 8.35 -10.46
CA VAL A 399 -10.15 7.38 -10.66
C VAL A 399 -11.03 7.24 -9.41
N TYR A 400 -10.55 7.65 -8.23
CA TYR A 400 -11.34 7.65 -7.00
C TYR A 400 -12.38 8.78 -6.99
N GLY A 401 -13.59 8.48 -6.53
CA GLY A 401 -14.68 9.45 -6.45
C GLY A 401 -16.06 8.78 -6.38
N ASN A 402 -17.13 9.57 -6.52
CA ASN A 402 -18.52 9.11 -6.39
C ASN A 402 -18.89 7.96 -7.34
N ILE A 403 -18.21 7.86 -8.50
CA ILE A 403 -18.44 6.75 -9.44
C ILE A 403 -18.00 5.43 -8.80
N ILE A 404 -16.86 5.40 -8.13
CA ILE A 404 -16.35 4.19 -7.48
C ILE A 404 -17.05 3.94 -6.15
N TYR A 405 -17.17 4.96 -5.30
CA TYR A 405 -17.67 4.78 -3.93
C TYR A 405 -19.19 4.71 -3.82
N ASP A 406 -19.93 5.37 -4.72
CA ASP A 406 -21.39 5.49 -4.61
C ASP A 406 -22.13 4.79 -5.75
N LYS A 407 -21.73 4.99 -7.03
CA LYS A 407 -22.39 4.38 -8.17
C LYS A 407 -22.15 2.87 -8.24
N SER A 408 -20.94 2.40 -7.98
CA SER A 408 -20.63 0.98 -8.11
C SER A 408 -21.37 0.09 -7.09
N PRO A 409 -21.57 0.48 -5.80
CA PRO A 409 -22.44 -0.26 -4.88
C PRO A 409 -23.90 -0.33 -5.34
N VAL A 410 -24.42 0.75 -5.94
CA VAL A 410 -25.79 0.73 -6.51
C VAL A 410 -25.92 -0.29 -7.65
N VAL A 411 -24.93 -0.35 -8.54
CA VAL A 411 -24.89 -1.34 -9.62
C VAL A 411 -24.74 -2.75 -9.06
N MET A 412 -23.92 -2.95 -8.05
CA MET A 412 -23.74 -4.24 -7.37
C MET A 412 -25.06 -4.74 -6.74
N GLU A 413 -25.79 -3.86 -6.05
CA GLU A 413 -27.09 -4.19 -5.46
C GLU A 413 -28.14 -4.60 -6.53
N MET A 414 -27.98 -4.16 -7.78
CA MET A 414 -28.86 -4.57 -8.90
C MET A 414 -28.50 -5.94 -9.45
N LEU A 415 -27.30 -6.46 -9.18
CA LEU A 415 -26.80 -7.74 -9.71
C LEU A 415 -27.06 -8.90 -8.74
N VAL A 416 -27.27 -8.62 -7.45
CA VAL A 416 -27.49 -9.58 -6.38
C VAL A 416 -28.99 -9.69 -6.06
#